data_643302f7dd11edbd7f7454f6ecb7d65c
#
_entry.id   643302f7dd11edbd7f7454f6ecb7d65c
#
_cell.length_a   1.000
_cell.length_b   1.000
_cell.length_c   1.000
_cell.angle_alpha   90.00
_cell.angle_beta   90.00
_cell.angle_gamma   90.00
#
_symmetry.space_group_name_H-M   'P 1'
#
loop_
_entity.id
_entity.type
_entity.pdbx_description
1 polymer ?
#
loop_
_entity_poly.entity_id
_entity_poly.type
_entity_poly.pdbx_seq_one_letter_code
_entity_poly.pdbx_strand_id
1 'polypeptide(L)'
;MLPYSQIVGKQEWWANWMTNVQTLNQPFLAWCPMGPSLVQAEELYQAESWKDPARNSHPDGVTVVGATSAGDQRVSLRSVIQYSTKAANVSVLTQKLGNNAAVDDELGAEITKQSKELANDMECAMLSAQECRVGVTGTTGYMTRSVNNWILRSAQSVYPVDSSQYPALASQIDTSTASSSLTEDSILDILEGIGTTTESSETVTCFAGPKLRRKFNNFPVLTSGSTSTVNGGAYPSPVRGGAFDRGIHRYTTPFGFDLDLVTSYRNYKLDANGVVQAATTAISHSGYFLHQSKWKLSWGVFKGGSGMPQWTTKPYEGGKYEAFCEQVWMLQCLSPKGEGRYTPAS
;
A
#
# COMPACT_ATOMS: atom_id res chain seq x y z
N MET A 1 56.11 -23.43 -22.03
CA MET A 1 55.19 -22.35 -21.55
C MET A 1 54.29 -22.96 -20.49
N LEU A 2 54.35 -22.49 -19.22
CA LEU A 2 53.47 -23.03 -18.16
C LEU A 2 52.04 -22.47 -18.40
N PRO A 3 51.02 -23.34 -18.41
CA PRO A 3 49.64 -22.86 -18.52
C PRO A 3 49.26 -22.03 -17.33
N TYR A 4 48.43 -21.00 -17.53
CA TYR A 4 48.00 -20.02 -16.51
C TYR A 4 47.44 -20.70 -15.25
N SER A 5 46.80 -21.86 -15.40
CA SER A 5 46.27 -22.65 -14.28
C SER A 5 47.33 -23.20 -13.32
N GLN A 6 48.61 -23.28 -13.76
CA GLN A 6 49.73 -23.81 -12.98
C GLN A 6 50.60 -22.72 -12.36
N ILE A 7 50.26 -21.44 -12.54
CA ILE A 7 51.01 -20.34 -11.93
C ILE A 7 50.67 -20.28 -10.46
N VAL A 8 51.68 -20.53 -9.61
CA VAL A 8 51.57 -20.40 -8.16
C VAL A 8 51.64 -18.93 -7.80
N GLY A 9 50.74 -18.48 -6.89
CA GLY A 9 50.72 -17.10 -6.44
C GLY A 9 49.90 -16.12 -7.32
N LYS A 10 49.11 -16.65 -8.29
CA LYS A 10 48.15 -15.83 -9.01
C LYS A 10 47.13 -15.23 -8.01
N GLN A 11 46.94 -13.92 -8.09
CA GLN A 11 45.90 -13.25 -7.32
C GLN A 11 44.55 -13.53 -7.97
N GLU A 12 43.57 -13.97 -7.18
CA GLU A 12 42.20 -14.08 -7.66
C GLU A 12 41.65 -12.69 -7.91
N TRP A 13 41.12 -12.49 -9.12
CA TRP A 13 40.49 -11.25 -9.49
C TRP A 13 38.98 -11.34 -9.32
N TRP A 14 38.43 -10.56 -8.44
CA TRP A 14 37.00 -10.42 -8.19
C TRP A 14 36.47 -9.21 -8.94
N ALA A 15 35.31 -9.35 -9.57
CA ALA A 15 34.68 -8.22 -10.23
C ALA A 15 34.17 -7.21 -9.19
N ASN A 16 34.51 -5.94 -9.39
CA ASN A 16 34.08 -4.85 -8.50
C ASN A 16 32.60 -4.45 -8.71
N TRP A 17 31.71 -5.43 -8.69
CA TRP A 17 30.28 -5.18 -8.75
C TRP A 17 29.52 -6.22 -7.93
N MET A 18 28.44 -5.77 -7.30
CA MET A 18 27.51 -6.58 -6.52
C MET A 18 26.10 -6.38 -7.07
N THR A 19 25.38 -7.46 -7.28
CA THR A 19 24.01 -7.42 -7.78
C THR A 19 23.05 -7.95 -6.72
N ASN A 20 22.01 -7.18 -6.43
CA ASN A 20 20.91 -7.63 -5.59
C ASN A 20 19.92 -8.44 -6.42
N VAL A 21 19.61 -9.66 -5.99
CA VAL A 21 18.65 -10.54 -6.66
C VAL A 21 17.23 -9.98 -6.60
N GLN A 22 16.91 -9.25 -5.54
CA GLN A 22 15.59 -8.68 -5.33
C GLN A 22 15.61 -7.17 -5.58
N THR A 23 14.82 -6.72 -6.54
CA THR A 23 14.49 -5.31 -6.69
C THR A 23 13.31 -5.00 -5.78
N LEU A 24 13.56 -4.33 -4.67
CA LEU A 24 12.50 -3.90 -3.76
C LEU A 24 11.79 -2.70 -4.39
N ASN A 25 10.53 -2.91 -4.74
CA ASN A 25 9.66 -1.85 -5.26
C ASN A 25 8.56 -1.58 -4.23
N GLN A 26 8.36 -0.30 -3.89
CA GLN A 26 7.37 0.16 -2.92
C GLN A 26 6.36 1.09 -3.61
N PRO A 27 5.46 0.55 -4.44
CA PRO A 27 4.56 1.38 -5.24
C PRO A 27 3.55 2.15 -4.39
N PHE A 28 3.05 1.59 -3.29
CA PHE A 28 2.10 2.27 -2.42
C PHE A 28 2.75 3.40 -1.63
N LEU A 29 3.94 3.18 -1.10
CA LEU A 29 4.72 4.19 -0.39
C LEU A 29 5.03 5.42 -1.28
N ALA A 30 5.37 5.16 -2.54
CA ALA A 30 5.62 6.21 -3.52
C ALA A 30 4.33 6.94 -3.97
N TRP A 31 3.21 6.24 -3.99
CA TRP A 31 1.91 6.75 -4.41
C TRP A 31 1.20 7.58 -3.33
N CYS A 32 1.36 7.19 -2.05
CA CYS A 32 0.66 7.80 -0.93
C CYS A 32 1.18 9.23 -0.68
N PRO A 33 0.30 10.25 -0.68
CA PRO A 33 0.72 11.63 -0.39
C PRO A 33 1.24 11.79 1.04
N MET A 34 2.19 12.70 1.20
CA MET A 34 2.68 13.06 2.52
C MET A 34 1.61 13.82 3.30
N GLY A 35 1.39 13.40 4.54
CA GLY A 35 0.52 14.06 5.50
C GLY A 35 1.25 15.10 6.33
N PRO A 36 0.54 15.72 7.29
CA PRO A 36 1.15 16.62 8.26
C PRO A 36 2.14 15.88 9.16
N SER A 37 3.07 16.65 9.76
CA SER A 37 3.99 16.10 10.75
C SER A 37 3.25 15.65 12.00
N LEU A 38 3.61 14.48 12.51
CA LEU A 38 3.01 13.91 13.71
C LEU A 38 3.52 14.60 14.97
N VAL A 39 2.61 14.99 15.83
CA VAL A 39 2.90 15.62 17.13
C VAL A 39 2.57 14.69 18.29
N GLN A 40 1.66 13.74 18.08
CA GLN A 40 1.17 12.83 19.11
C GLN A 40 1.19 11.39 18.64
N ALA A 41 1.18 10.43 19.58
CA ALA A 41 1.14 9.01 19.29
C ALA A 41 -0.19 8.55 18.67
N GLU A 42 -1.23 9.31 18.89
CA GLU A 42 -2.57 9.07 18.36
C GLU A 42 -3.11 10.37 17.80
N GLU A 43 -3.66 10.31 16.62
CA GLU A 43 -4.27 11.48 15.97
C GLU A 43 -5.76 11.23 15.73
N LEU A 44 -6.55 12.20 16.16
CA LEU A 44 -8.00 12.24 15.94
C LEU A 44 -8.28 13.28 14.87
N TYR A 45 -9.01 12.89 13.85
CA TYR A 45 -9.51 13.77 12.81
C TYR A 45 -10.98 13.50 12.53
N GLN A 46 -11.66 14.47 11.97
CA GLN A 46 -13.10 14.41 11.75
C GLN A 46 -13.38 14.19 10.26
N ALA A 47 -14.34 13.34 9.98
CA ALA A 47 -14.90 13.14 8.67
C ALA A 47 -16.41 13.47 8.71
N GLU A 48 -16.92 14.03 7.63
CA GLU A 48 -18.31 14.45 7.48
C GLU A 48 -18.83 13.99 6.11
N SER A 49 -20.08 13.55 6.04
CA SER A 49 -20.74 13.23 4.77
C SER A 49 -21.82 14.25 4.45
N TRP A 50 -21.96 14.53 3.17
CA TRP A 50 -23.09 15.33 2.68
C TRP A 50 -24.38 14.54 2.83
N LYS A 51 -25.50 15.26 3.00
CA LYS A 51 -26.82 14.66 2.98
C LYS A 51 -27.22 14.32 1.56
N ASP A 52 -28.04 13.30 1.45
CA ASP A 52 -28.70 12.98 0.17
C ASP A 52 -29.54 14.17 -0.30
N PRO A 53 -29.62 14.41 -1.61
CA PRO A 53 -30.43 15.46 -2.18
C PRO A 53 -31.89 15.32 -1.73
N ALA A 54 -32.46 16.41 -1.26
CA ALA A 54 -33.85 16.46 -0.81
C ALA A 54 -34.65 17.45 -1.68
N ARG A 55 -35.94 17.23 -1.77
CA ARG A 55 -36.83 18.14 -2.47
C ARG A 55 -36.89 19.50 -1.73
N ASN A 56 -36.41 20.56 -2.38
CA ASN A 56 -36.41 21.94 -1.85
C ASN A 56 -37.51 22.83 -2.47
N SER A 57 -38.49 22.24 -3.17
CA SER A 57 -39.59 22.95 -3.74
C SER A 57 -40.67 23.18 -2.68
N HIS A 58 -40.99 24.44 -2.40
CA HIS A 58 -42.04 24.85 -1.48
C HIS A 58 -43.18 25.54 -2.28
N PRO A 59 -44.46 25.35 -1.91
CA PRO A 59 -45.56 26.12 -2.46
C PRO A 59 -45.41 27.62 -2.14
N ASP A 60 -45.88 28.45 -3.05
CA ASP A 60 -45.93 29.90 -2.82
C ASP A 60 -46.82 30.24 -1.60
N GLY A 61 -46.38 31.17 -0.77
CA GLY A 61 -47.10 31.59 0.41
C GLY A 61 -46.98 30.73 1.65
N VAL A 62 -46.16 29.68 1.61
CA VAL A 62 -45.87 28.86 2.82
C VAL A 62 -44.71 29.47 3.59
N THR A 63 -44.91 29.68 4.88
CA THR A 63 -43.83 30.07 5.79
C THR A 63 -42.80 28.93 5.79
N VAL A 64 -41.58 29.20 5.37
CA VAL A 64 -40.46 28.24 5.47
C VAL A 64 -40.21 27.99 6.94
N VAL A 65 -40.76 26.93 7.49
CA VAL A 65 -40.41 26.43 8.81
C VAL A 65 -38.96 25.99 8.70
N GLY A 66 -38.10 26.59 9.51
CA GLY A 66 -36.67 26.35 9.44
C GLY A 66 -36.35 24.88 9.27
N ALA A 67 -35.55 24.55 8.27
CA ALA A 67 -35.12 23.20 8.02
C ALA A 67 -34.60 22.60 9.31
N THR A 68 -35.26 21.58 9.82
CA THR A 68 -34.69 20.73 10.85
C THR A 68 -33.45 20.09 10.21
N SER A 69 -32.31 20.71 10.44
CA SER A 69 -31.03 20.05 10.16
C SER A 69 -30.97 18.89 11.14
N ALA A 70 -31.46 17.75 10.73
CA ALA A 70 -30.98 16.51 11.33
C ALA A 70 -29.46 16.56 11.11
N GLY A 71 -28.72 16.84 12.18
CA GLY A 71 -27.34 17.26 12.09
C GLY A 71 -26.52 16.29 11.23
N ASP A 72 -25.72 16.84 10.36
CA ASP A 72 -24.72 16.08 9.67
C ASP A 72 -23.84 15.45 10.74
N GLN A 73 -23.80 14.14 10.76
CA GLN A 73 -23.07 13.46 11.82
C GLN A 73 -21.61 13.49 11.46
N ARG A 74 -20.85 14.25 12.19
CA ARG A 74 -19.40 14.23 12.16
C ARG A 74 -18.91 12.99 12.89
N VAL A 75 -18.03 12.26 12.26
CA VAL A 75 -17.43 11.05 12.81
C VAL A 75 -15.96 11.30 13.09
N SER A 76 -15.52 10.93 14.28
CA SER A 76 -14.10 10.97 14.64
C SER A 76 -13.41 9.71 14.16
N LEU A 77 -12.41 9.89 13.30
CA LEU A 77 -11.50 8.84 12.88
C LEU A 77 -10.24 8.92 13.73
N ARG A 78 -9.69 7.78 14.11
CA ARG A 78 -8.51 7.70 14.95
C ARG A 78 -7.43 6.87 14.26
N SER A 79 -6.24 7.40 14.22
CA SER A 79 -5.05 6.69 13.74
C SER A 79 -3.98 6.64 14.82
N VAL A 80 -3.16 5.59 14.78
CA VAL A 80 -2.09 5.32 15.75
C VAL A 80 -0.77 5.23 15.00
N ILE A 81 0.30 5.74 15.60
CA ILE A 81 1.64 5.68 15.04
C ILE A 81 2.16 4.25 14.96
N GLN A 82 3.16 4.04 14.12
CA GLN A 82 4.04 2.89 14.18
C GLN A 82 5.47 3.37 14.41
N TYR A 83 6.14 2.74 15.37
CA TYR A 83 7.55 2.95 15.63
C TYR A 83 8.33 1.80 15.02
N SER A 84 9.17 2.11 14.06
CA SER A 84 9.98 1.15 13.32
C SER A 84 11.47 1.42 13.55
N THR A 85 12.24 0.37 13.73
CA THR A 85 13.68 0.47 13.95
C THR A 85 14.43 -0.51 13.05
N LYS A 86 15.62 -0.12 12.62
CA LYS A 86 16.59 -1.00 11.94
C LYS A 86 17.98 -0.73 12.48
N ALA A 87 18.83 -1.75 12.49
CA ALA A 87 20.21 -1.63 12.89
C ALA A 87 21.15 -2.18 11.83
N ALA A 88 22.25 -1.49 11.61
CA ALA A 88 23.34 -1.91 10.75
C ALA A 88 24.56 -2.19 11.65
N ASN A 89 25.13 -3.39 11.55
CA ASN A 89 26.26 -3.82 12.34
C ASN A 89 27.34 -4.39 11.44
N VAL A 90 28.56 -3.90 11.57
CA VAL A 90 29.71 -4.38 10.81
C VAL A 90 30.89 -4.63 11.72
N SER A 91 31.59 -5.76 11.53
CA SER A 91 32.81 -6.08 12.24
C SER A 91 33.91 -5.08 11.92
N VAL A 92 34.72 -4.72 12.92
CA VAL A 92 35.90 -3.88 12.72
C VAL A 92 36.88 -4.49 11.73
N LEU A 93 37.06 -5.80 11.78
CA LEU A 93 37.96 -6.48 10.84
C LEU A 93 37.46 -6.35 9.39
N THR A 94 36.15 -6.52 9.18
CA THR A 94 35.55 -6.34 7.87
C THR A 94 35.68 -4.91 7.38
N GLN A 95 35.43 -3.92 8.25
CA GLN A 95 35.52 -2.50 7.88
C GLN A 95 36.96 -2.02 7.63
N LYS A 96 37.95 -2.55 8.37
CA LYS A 96 39.35 -2.08 8.29
C LYS A 96 40.24 -2.90 7.38
N LEU A 97 40.00 -4.20 7.27
CA LEU A 97 40.80 -5.14 6.47
C LEU A 97 40.08 -5.57 5.20
N GLY A 98 38.80 -5.30 5.12
CA GLY A 98 37.96 -5.71 4.01
C GLY A 98 38.24 -4.91 2.77
N ASN A 99 39.14 -5.42 1.95
CA ASN A 99 39.17 -5.07 0.55
C ASN A 99 38.22 -5.99 -0.18
N ASN A 100 36.93 -5.99 0.25
CA ASN A 100 35.92 -6.80 -0.38
C ASN A 100 35.62 -6.20 -1.77
N ALA A 101 35.71 -7.00 -2.77
CA ALA A 101 35.35 -6.60 -4.13
C ALA A 101 34.00 -5.86 -4.14
N ALA A 102 33.95 -4.68 -4.71
CA ALA A 102 32.77 -3.85 -4.92
C ALA A 102 32.25 -3.02 -3.72
N VAL A 103 32.82 -3.09 -2.54
CA VAL A 103 32.34 -2.33 -1.38
C VAL A 103 33.55 -1.68 -0.67
N ASP A 104 33.67 -0.37 -0.77
CA ASP A 104 34.74 0.39 -0.08
C ASP A 104 34.35 0.74 1.37
N ASP A 105 33.06 0.92 1.64
CA ASP A 105 32.49 1.19 2.96
C ASP A 105 31.36 0.19 3.28
N GLU A 106 31.69 -0.83 4.03
CA GLU A 106 30.75 -1.88 4.42
C GLU A 106 29.60 -1.37 5.32
N LEU A 107 29.90 -0.41 6.22
CA LEU A 107 28.87 0.19 7.06
C LEU A 107 27.89 1.01 6.22
N GLY A 108 28.37 1.81 5.30
CA GLY A 108 27.54 2.59 4.36
C GLY A 108 26.67 1.70 3.47
N ALA A 109 27.24 0.59 2.99
CA ALA A 109 26.50 -0.38 2.19
C ALA A 109 25.38 -1.07 3.01
N GLU A 110 25.67 -1.47 4.25
CA GLU A 110 24.68 -2.09 5.13
C GLU A 110 23.59 -1.09 5.54
N ILE A 111 23.92 0.17 5.82
CA ILE A 111 22.94 1.25 6.06
C ILE A 111 21.99 1.40 4.87
N THR A 112 22.54 1.43 3.66
CA THR A 112 21.74 1.56 2.43
C THR A 112 20.79 0.37 2.24
N LYS A 113 21.27 -0.83 2.51
CA LYS A 113 20.47 -2.06 2.47
C LYS A 113 19.34 -2.03 3.50
N GLN A 114 19.66 -1.73 4.77
CA GLN A 114 18.69 -1.66 5.85
C GLN A 114 17.64 -0.55 5.62
N SER A 115 18.00 0.55 4.98
CA SER A 115 17.05 1.61 4.60
C SER A 115 16.02 1.12 3.57
N LYS A 116 16.45 0.35 2.57
CA LYS A 116 15.56 -0.27 1.58
C LYS A 116 14.66 -1.33 2.22
N GLU A 117 15.20 -2.12 3.15
CA GLU A 117 14.43 -3.10 3.92
C GLU A 117 13.39 -2.43 4.81
N LEU A 118 13.71 -1.30 5.45
CA LEU A 118 12.76 -0.52 6.26
C LEU A 118 11.58 -0.01 5.40
N ALA A 119 11.87 0.55 4.24
CA ALA A 119 10.83 0.99 3.31
C ALA A 119 9.94 -0.17 2.84
N ASN A 120 10.54 -1.35 2.61
CA ASN A 120 9.79 -2.56 2.27
C ASN A 120 8.92 -3.08 3.44
N ASP A 121 9.42 -3.02 4.67
CA ASP A 121 8.65 -3.39 5.86
C ASP A 121 7.45 -2.47 6.05
N MET A 122 7.61 -1.17 5.80
CA MET A 122 6.52 -0.19 5.82
C MET A 122 5.46 -0.49 4.75
N GLU A 123 5.88 -0.73 3.51
CA GLU A 123 4.97 -1.12 2.42
C GLU A 123 4.18 -2.39 2.78
N CYS A 124 4.86 -3.40 3.37
CA CYS A 124 4.21 -4.61 3.84
C CYS A 124 3.20 -4.33 4.95
N ALA A 125 3.54 -3.49 5.92
CA ALA A 125 2.63 -3.13 7.02
C ALA A 125 1.39 -2.39 6.51
N MET A 126 1.56 -1.46 5.55
CA MET A 126 0.45 -0.69 4.97
C MET A 126 -0.52 -1.55 4.16
N LEU A 127 -0.04 -2.50 3.35
CA LEU A 127 -0.86 -3.31 2.43
C LEU A 127 -1.29 -4.67 3.01
N SER A 128 -0.94 -4.97 4.24
CA SER A 128 -1.28 -6.23 4.90
C SER A 128 -2.60 -6.16 5.70
N ALA A 129 -2.83 -7.16 6.53
CA ALA A 129 -4.00 -7.23 7.41
C ALA A 129 -3.71 -6.66 8.82
N GLN A 130 -2.61 -5.93 8.99
CA GLN A 130 -2.18 -5.40 10.29
C GLN A 130 -3.26 -4.49 10.91
N GLU A 131 -3.66 -4.80 12.15
CA GLU A 131 -4.60 -3.99 12.93
C GLU A 131 -3.87 -2.92 13.75
N CYS A 132 -4.54 -1.80 14.01
CA CYS A 132 -3.97 -0.77 14.87
C CYS A 132 -3.90 -1.25 16.32
N ARG A 133 -2.81 -0.87 16.98
CA ARG A 133 -2.61 -1.18 18.39
C ARG A 133 -1.84 -0.06 19.07
N VAL A 134 -2.36 0.37 20.23
CA VAL A 134 -1.61 1.25 21.13
C VAL A 134 -0.56 0.43 21.85
N GLY A 135 0.67 0.91 21.84
CA GLY A 135 1.77 0.25 22.50
C GLY A 135 1.65 0.27 24.02
N VAL A 136 2.10 -0.80 24.66
CA VAL A 136 2.28 -0.87 26.11
C VAL A 136 3.77 -0.92 26.38
N THR A 137 4.27 0.01 27.20
CA THR A 137 5.69 0.14 27.52
C THR A 137 6.30 -1.20 27.93
N GLY A 138 7.35 -1.60 27.22
CA GLY A 138 8.11 -2.82 27.50
C GLY A 138 7.44 -4.14 27.08
N THR A 139 6.20 -4.12 26.54
CA THR A 139 5.47 -5.34 26.20
C THR A 139 5.06 -5.40 24.74
N THR A 140 4.41 -4.37 24.22
CA THR A 140 3.90 -4.36 22.85
C THR A 140 4.21 -3.04 22.16
N GLY A 141 4.64 -3.11 20.88
CA GLY A 141 4.86 -1.91 20.07
C GLY A 141 3.58 -1.26 19.58
N TYR A 142 3.67 0.02 19.27
CA TYR A 142 2.63 0.75 18.52
C TYR A 142 2.57 0.23 17.10
N MET A 143 1.36 0.01 16.58
CA MET A 143 1.11 -0.44 15.21
C MET A 143 0.06 0.44 14.55
N THR A 144 0.36 0.94 13.37
CA THR A 144 -0.61 1.68 12.57
C THR A 144 -1.59 0.76 11.86
N ARG A 145 -2.77 1.25 11.55
CA ARG A 145 -3.77 0.47 10.81
C ARG A 145 -3.40 0.38 9.33
N SER A 146 -3.53 -0.82 8.77
CA SER A 146 -3.29 -1.07 7.34
C SER A 146 -4.47 -0.63 6.46
N VAL A 147 -4.24 -0.54 5.16
CA VAL A 147 -5.28 -0.27 4.14
C VAL A 147 -6.43 -1.26 4.26
N ASN A 148 -6.11 -2.56 4.40
CA ASN A 148 -7.11 -3.60 4.55
C ASN A 148 -8.08 -3.33 5.71
N ASN A 149 -7.54 -2.95 6.86
CA ASN A 149 -8.32 -2.77 8.07
C ASN A 149 -9.00 -1.39 8.17
N TRP A 150 -8.56 -0.41 7.37
CA TRP A 150 -9.31 0.81 7.16
C TRP A 150 -10.59 0.57 6.35
N ILE A 151 -10.53 -0.29 5.34
CA ILE A 151 -11.67 -0.62 4.48
C ILE A 151 -12.58 -1.66 5.15
N LEU A 152 -12.03 -2.58 5.94
CA LEU A 152 -12.76 -3.68 6.55
C LEU A 152 -13.68 -3.22 7.67
N ARG A 153 -14.97 -3.50 7.52
CA ARG A 153 -16.01 -3.11 8.47
C ARG A 153 -15.91 -3.80 9.85
N SER A 154 -15.41 -5.03 9.89
CA SER A 154 -15.44 -5.87 11.10
C SER A 154 -14.24 -5.74 12.01
N ALA A 155 -13.12 -5.19 11.54
CA ALA A 155 -11.86 -5.12 12.30
C ALA A 155 -11.78 -3.92 13.25
N GLN A 156 -12.86 -3.18 13.45
CA GLN A 156 -12.87 -1.90 14.16
C GLN A 156 -13.18 -2.02 15.66
N SER A 157 -13.04 -3.22 16.24
CA SER A 157 -13.47 -3.49 17.63
C SER A 157 -12.62 -2.78 18.69
N VAL A 158 -11.37 -2.43 18.40
CA VAL A 158 -10.45 -1.83 19.38
C VAL A 158 -10.50 -0.30 19.38
N TYR A 159 -10.75 0.29 18.22
CA TYR A 159 -10.98 1.72 18.06
C TYR A 159 -12.15 1.90 17.10
N PRO A 160 -13.37 2.00 17.63
CA PRO A 160 -14.53 2.18 16.78
C PRO A 160 -14.38 3.54 16.07
N VAL A 161 -14.11 3.48 14.78
CA VAL A 161 -14.78 4.39 13.89
C VAL A 161 -16.23 4.12 14.15
N ASP A 162 -17.04 5.14 14.42
CA ASP A 162 -18.46 4.93 14.63
C ASP A 162 -18.98 4.06 13.47
N SER A 163 -19.26 2.80 13.80
CA SER A 163 -19.44 1.72 12.81
C SER A 163 -20.65 1.92 11.91
N SER A 164 -21.47 2.92 12.21
CA SER A 164 -22.72 3.20 11.50
C SER A 164 -22.52 4.08 10.26
N GLN A 165 -21.43 4.85 10.16
CA GLN A 165 -21.41 5.95 9.20
C GLN A 165 -20.22 6.00 8.21
N TYR A 166 -19.09 5.35 8.49
CA TYR A 166 -17.87 5.53 7.69
C TYR A 166 -17.17 4.30 7.15
N PRO A 167 -17.57 3.06 7.46
CA PRO A 167 -16.95 1.90 6.81
C PRO A 167 -17.35 1.85 5.33
N ALA A 168 -16.51 1.27 4.51
CA ALA A 168 -16.88 0.93 3.15
C ALA A 168 -18.17 0.09 3.14
N LEU A 169 -19.03 0.32 2.18
CA LEU A 169 -20.29 -0.44 2.04
C LEU A 169 -19.99 -1.90 1.70
N ALA A 170 -20.92 -2.80 1.99
CA ALA A 170 -20.78 -4.20 1.65
C ALA A 170 -20.58 -4.43 0.14
N SER A 171 -21.20 -3.58 -0.71
CA SER A 171 -21.02 -3.60 -2.16
C SER A 171 -19.61 -3.26 -2.63
N GLN A 172 -18.82 -2.56 -1.83
CA GLN A 172 -17.43 -2.19 -2.14
C GLN A 172 -16.42 -3.23 -1.69
N ILE A 173 -16.87 -4.26 -0.97
CA ILE A 173 -16.01 -5.29 -0.39
C ILE A 173 -16.46 -6.66 -0.89
N ASP A 174 -15.67 -7.27 -1.76
CA ASP A 174 -15.90 -8.66 -2.15
C ASP A 174 -14.87 -9.58 -1.48
N THR A 175 -15.38 -10.44 -0.64
CA THR A 175 -14.63 -11.52 0.03
C THR A 175 -15.24 -12.89 -0.22
N SER A 176 -16.32 -12.94 -1.00
CA SER A 176 -17.12 -14.13 -1.26
C SER A 176 -16.80 -14.81 -2.59
N THR A 177 -16.30 -14.04 -3.56
CA THR A 177 -16.00 -14.55 -4.90
C THR A 177 -14.65 -15.25 -4.91
N ALA A 178 -14.64 -16.54 -5.29
CA ALA A 178 -13.39 -17.26 -5.46
C ALA A 178 -12.57 -16.72 -6.63
N SER A 179 -11.24 -16.81 -6.55
CA SER A 179 -10.35 -16.29 -7.59
C SER A 179 -10.56 -16.93 -8.98
N SER A 180 -11.10 -18.16 -9.03
CA SER A 180 -11.43 -18.85 -10.28
C SER A 180 -12.67 -18.29 -10.96
N SER A 181 -13.66 -17.89 -10.19
CA SER A 181 -14.97 -17.38 -10.64
C SER A 181 -15.05 -15.86 -10.74
N LEU A 182 -13.97 -15.14 -10.46
CA LEU A 182 -13.92 -13.68 -10.60
C LEU A 182 -14.15 -13.27 -12.05
N THR A 183 -15.19 -12.46 -12.24
CA THR A 183 -15.58 -11.88 -13.53
C THR A 183 -15.30 -10.38 -13.58
N GLU A 184 -15.41 -9.79 -14.74
CA GLU A 184 -15.34 -8.34 -14.92
C GLU A 184 -16.48 -7.65 -14.14
N ASP A 185 -17.69 -8.19 -14.19
CA ASP A 185 -18.87 -7.66 -13.51
C ASP A 185 -18.63 -7.57 -11.99
N SER A 186 -17.99 -8.58 -11.38
CA SER A 186 -17.66 -8.53 -9.95
C SER A 186 -16.78 -7.35 -9.57
N ILE A 187 -15.87 -6.95 -10.45
CA ILE A 187 -15.02 -5.76 -10.23
C ILE A 187 -15.80 -4.48 -10.50
N LEU A 188 -16.66 -4.48 -11.52
CA LEU A 188 -17.52 -3.35 -11.84
C LEU A 188 -18.51 -3.07 -10.70
N ASP A 189 -19.08 -4.08 -10.06
CA ASP A 189 -19.95 -3.94 -8.89
C ASP A 189 -19.25 -3.21 -7.74
N ILE A 190 -17.98 -3.53 -7.48
CA ILE A 190 -17.18 -2.84 -6.46
C ILE A 190 -16.99 -1.36 -6.86
N LEU A 191 -16.63 -1.09 -8.10
CA LEU A 191 -16.39 0.25 -8.60
C LEU A 191 -17.68 1.09 -8.68
N GLU A 192 -18.82 0.47 -9.03
CA GLU A 192 -20.13 1.11 -8.98
C GLU A 192 -20.51 1.46 -7.54
N GLY A 193 -20.25 0.57 -6.58
CA GLY A 193 -20.42 0.83 -5.16
C GLY A 193 -19.59 2.02 -4.67
N ILE A 194 -18.34 2.13 -5.11
CA ILE A 194 -17.47 3.28 -4.84
C ILE A 194 -18.06 4.55 -5.43
N GLY A 195 -18.44 4.51 -6.72
CA GLY A 195 -19.00 5.65 -7.45
C GLY A 195 -20.29 6.17 -6.85
N THR A 196 -21.20 5.28 -6.50
CA THR A 196 -22.47 5.61 -5.84
C THR A 196 -22.24 6.29 -4.48
N THR A 197 -21.19 5.87 -3.77
CA THR A 197 -20.90 6.42 -2.44
C THR A 197 -20.17 7.75 -2.49
N THR A 198 -19.26 7.91 -3.44
CA THR A 198 -18.44 9.12 -3.55
C THR A 198 -19.09 10.21 -4.41
N GLU A 199 -20.07 9.83 -5.23
CA GLU A 199 -20.66 10.69 -6.28
C GLU A 199 -19.59 11.39 -7.13
N SER A 200 -18.44 10.74 -7.30
CA SER A 200 -17.27 11.28 -7.97
C SER A 200 -16.78 10.33 -9.05
N SER A 201 -16.26 10.89 -10.11
CA SER A 201 -15.57 10.17 -11.20
C SER A 201 -14.05 10.30 -11.11
N GLU A 202 -13.51 10.50 -9.90
CA GLU A 202 -12.05 10.56 -9.69
C GLU A 202 -11.39 9.24 -10.09
N THR A 203 -10.14 9.34 -10.55
CA THR A 203 -9.34 8.16 -10.89
C THR A 203 -9.10 7.30 -9.65
N VAL A 204 -9.44 6.03 -9.77
CA VAL A 204 -9.17 5.01 -8.74
C VAL A 204 -7.88 4.28 -9.08
N THR A 205 -7.01 4.07 -8.11
CA THR A 205 -5.81 3.26 -8.27
C THR A 205 -6.04 1.88 -7.67
N CYS A 206 -5.83 0.82 -8.46
CA CYS A 206 -5.92 -0.56 -7.99
C CYS A 206 -4.53 -1.11 -7.70
N PHE A 207 -4.25 -1.39 -6.43
CA PHE A 207 -3.06 -2.14 -6.02
C PHE A 207 -3.36 -3.63 -6.10
N ALA A 208 -3.15 -4.19 -7.27
CA ALA A 208 -3.50 -5.57 -7.59
C ALA A 208 -2.34 -6.54 -7.34
N GLY A 209 -2.65 -7.67 -6.74
CA GLY A 209 -1.74 -8.81 -6.74
C GLY A 209 -1.47 -9.31 -8.18
N PRO A 210 -0.34 -9.97 -8.43
CA PRO A 210 0.10 -10.32 -9.79
C PRO A 210 -0.89 -11.19 -10.55
N LYS A 211 -1.60 -12.09 -9.88
CA LYS A 211 -2.61 -12.94 -10.52
C LYS A 211 -3.91 -12.20 -10.74
N LEU A 212 -4.30 -11.26 -9.87
CA LEU A 212 -5.44 -10.39 -10.12
C LEU A 212 -5.18 -9.52 -11.35
N ARG A 213 -4.01 -8.89 -11.44
CA ARG A 213 -3.64 -8.11 -12.62
C ARG A 213 -3.70 -8.92 -13.91
N ARG A 214 -3.27 -10.19 -13.87
CA ARG A 214 -3.40 -11.11 -14.99
C ARG A 214 -4.87 -11.37 -15.37
N LYS A 215 -5.79 -11.37 -14.39
CA LYS A 215 -7.23 -11.49 -14.66
C LYS A 215 -7.77 -10.30 -15.43
N PHE A 216 -7.39 -9.08 -15.08
CA PHE A 216 -7.77 -7.89 -15.85
C PHE A 216 -7.37 -7.99 -17.32
N ASN A 217 -6.21 -8.55 -17.63
CA ASN A 217 -5.78 -8.75 -19.02
C ASN A 217 -6.61 -9.81 -19.76
N ASN A 218 -7.37 -10.63 -19.06
CA ASN A 218 -8.19 -11.71 -19.63
C ASN A 218 -9.68 -11.37 -19.68
N PHE A 219 -10.11 -10.22 -19.18
CA PHE A 219 -11.51 -9.81 -19.29
C PHE A 219 -11.87 -9.60 -20.76
N PRO A 220 -13.06 -10.07 -21.20
CA PRO A 220 -13.48 -9.87 -22.57
C PRO A 220 -13.74 -8.40 -22.87
N VAL A 221 -13.12 -7.88 -23.91
CA VAL A 221 -13.46 -6.55 -24.41
C VAL A 221 -14.65 -6.69 -25.35
N LEU A 222 -15.76 -6.06 -24.99
CA LEU A 222 -16.90 -5.90 -25.89
C LEU A 222 -16.52 -4.96 -27.05
N THR A 223 -16.09 -5.53 -28.16
CA THR A 223 -15.99 -4.76 -29.40
C THR A 223 -17.41 -4.52 -29.96
N SER A 224 -17.85 -3.28 -29.89
CA SER A 224 -19.11 -2.84 -30.53
C SER A 224 -19.14 -3.25 -32.01
N GLY A 225 -20.01 -4.16 -32.36
CA GLY A 225 -20.40 -4.41 -33.77
C GLY A 225 -19.92 -5.70 -34.42
N SER A 226 -19.29 -6.64 -33.73
CA SER A 226 -19.00 -7.95 -34.31
C SER A 226 -19.52 -9.07 -33.43
N THR A 227 -20.30 -9.98 -34.00
CA THR A 227 -20.78 -11.23 -33.40
C THR A 227 -19.64 -12.27 -33.23
N SER A 228 -18.41 -11.86 -33.33
CA SER A 228 -17.25 -12.70 -33.05
C SER A 228 -16.92 -12.61 -31.59
N THR A 229 -17.29 -13.63 -30.83
CA THR A 229 -16.75 -13.93 -29.51
C THR A 229 -15.27 -14.22 -29.65
N VAL A 230 -14.46 -13.16 -29.72
CA VAL A 230 -13.02 -13.31 -29.59
C VAL A 230 -12.76 -13.50 -28.11
N ASN A 231 -12.49 -14.73 -27.69
CA ASN A 231 -11.87 -15.03 -26.42
C ASN A 231 -10.48 -14.38 -26.39
N GLY A 232 -10.43 -13.18 -25.92
CA GLY A 232 -9.18 -12.42 -25.82
C GLY A 232 -9.53 -10.95 -25.95
N GLY A 233 -9.29 -10.20 -24.91
CA GLY A 233 -9.49 -8.76 -24.91
C GLY A 233 -8.98 -8.12 -26.19
N ALA A 234 -9.54 -6.99 -26.59
CA ALA A 234 -9.03 -6.23 -27.73
C ALA A 234 -7.58 -5.89 -27.42
N TYR A 235 -6.71 -6.72 -27.93
CA TYR A 235 -5.32 -6.37 -27.95
C TYR A 235 -5.19 -5.19 -28.90
N PRO A 236 -4.57 -4.10 -28.51
CA PRO A 236 -4.17 -3.11 -29.48
C PRO A 236 -3.42 -3.85 -30.60
N SER A 237 -3.79 -3.57 -31.82
CA SER A 237 -3.16 -4.15 -33.01
C SER A 237 -1.67 -4.27 -32.79
N PRO A 238 -1.03 -5.38 -33.19
CA PRO A 238 0.39 -5.52 -33.00
C PRO A 238 1.06 -4.31 -33.61
N VAL A 239 1.69 -3.53 -32.77
CA VAL A 239 2.51 -2.41 -33.23
C VAL A 239 3.51 -3.02 -34.20
N ARG A 240 3.56 -2.51 -35.41
CA ARG A 240 4.56 -2.89 -36.41
C ARG A 240 5.93 -2.81 -35.76
N GLY A 241 6.49 -3.96 -35.32
CA GLY A 241 7.75 -3.98 -34.62
C GLY A 241 7.93 -5.20 -33.69
N GLY A 242 6.93 -6.06 -33.54
CA GLY A 242 7.09 -7.37 -32.88
C GLY A 242 7.13 -7.37 -31.35
N ALA A 243 6.89 -6.25 -30.68
CA ALA A 243 6.73 -6.24 -29.22
C ALA A 243 5.23 -6.37 -28.89
N PHE A 244 4.85 -7.48 -28.27
CA PHE A 244 3.51 -7.64 -27.70
C PHE A 244 3.50 -7.00 -26.30
N ASP A 245 2.98 -5.79 -26.17
CA ASP A 245 2.61 -5.24 -24.89
C ASP A 245 1.21 -5.76 -24.50
N ARG A 246 1.17 -6.76 -23.61
CA ARG A 246 -0.06 -7.33 -23.07
C ARG A 246 -0.42 -6.73 -21.70
N GLY A 247 0.21 -5.65 -21.30
CA GLY A 247 -0.05 -5.02 -20.02
C GLY A 247 -1.13 -3.98 -20.11
N ILE A 248 -2.32 -4.23 -19.53
CA ILE A 248 -3.29 -3.16 -19.26
C ILE A 248 -2.76 -2.36 -18.08
N HIS A 249 -2.45 -1.08 -18.28
CA HIS A 249 -2.05 -0.14 -17.23
C HIS A 249 -3.23 0.68 -16.73
N ARG A 250 -4.16 0.98 -17.59
CA ARG A 250 -5.37 1.73 -17.29
C ARG A 250 -6.59 1.02 -17.88
N TYR A 251 -7.62 0.93 -17.09
CA TYR A 251 -8.91 0.38 -17.47
C TYR A 251 -9.99 1.43 -17.27
N THR A 252 -10.70 1.80 -18.33
CA THR A 252 -11.83 2.73 -18.23
C THR A 252 -13.13 1.94 -18.17
N THR A 253 -13.90 2.14 -17.12
CA THR A 253 -15.17 1.45 -16.90
C THR A 253 -16.26 1.99 -17.82
N PRO A 254 -17.31 1.20 -18.10
CA PRO A 254 -18.46 1.65 -18.91
C PRO A 254 -19.19 2.87 -18.35
N PHE A 255 -19.08 3.12 -17.06
CA PHE A 255 -19.70 4.26 -16.35
C PHE A 255 -18.73 5.42 -16.09
N GLY A 256 -17.56 5.43 -16.73
CA GLY A 256 -16.68 6.58 -16.81
C GLY A 256 -15.60 6.67 -15.71
N PHE A 257 -15.42 5.65 -14.88
CA PHE A 257 -14.26 5.57 -13.99
C PHE A 257 -13.00 5.16 -14.73
N ASP A 258 -11.92 5.84 -14.43
CA ASP A 258 -10.59 5.43 -14.83
C ASP A 258 -9.92 4.67 -13.68
N LEU A 259 -9.49 3.45 -13.96
CA LEU A 259 -8.80 2.58 -13.02
C LEU A 259 -7.34 2.42 -13.43
N ASP A 260 -6.42 2.95 -12.65
CA ASP A 260 -4.98 2.74 -12.83
C ASP A 260 -4.52 1.46 -12.12
N LEU A 261 -3.90 0.54 -12.85
CA LEU A 261 -3.49 -0.76 -12.34
C LEU A 261 -2.01 -0.76 -11.93
N VAL A 262 -1.77 -0.89 -10.64
CA VAL A 262 -0.43 -1.01 -10.05
C VAL A 262 -0.24 -2.41 -9.48
N THR A 263 0.86 -3.09 -9.83
CA THR A 263 1.13 -4.43 -9.30
C THR A 263 1.78 -4.32 -7.93
N SER A 264 1.19 -4.96 -6.93
CA SER A 264 1.76 -5.11 -5.61
C SER A 264 2.01 -6.58 -5.28
N TYR A 265 3.18 -6.88 -4.73
CA TYR A 265 3.58 -8.21 -4.23
C TYR A 265 3.48 -8.29 -2.71
N ARG A 266 2.95 -7.24 -2.05
CA ARG A 266 2.97 -7.08 -0.59
C ARG A 266 1.59 -7.16 0.05
N ASN A 267 0.52 -7.26 -0.76
CA ASN A 267 -0.84 -7.40 -0.25
C ASN A 267 -0.92 -8.63 0.68
N TYR A 268 -1.50 -8.46 1.87
CA TYR A 268 -1.67 -9.53 2.87
C TYR A 268 -0.38 -10.26 3.28
N LYS A 269 0.77 -9.64 3.13
CA LYS A 269 2.05 -10.26 3.50
C LYS A 269 2.23 -10.45 5.00
N LEU A 270 1.62 -9.59 5.81
CA LEU A 270 1.59 -9.70 7.27
C LEU A 270 0.17 -10.01 7.75
N ASP A 271 0.05 -10.73 8.87
CA ASP A 271 -1.22 -10.92 9.58
C ASP A 271 -1.61 -9.71 10.44
N ALA A 272 -2.72 -9.83 11.21
CA ALA A 272 -3.18 -8.77 12.10
C ALA A 272 -2.18 -8.39 13.20
N ASN A 273 -1.26 -9.30 13.54
CA ASN A 273 -0.22 -9.09 14.53
C ASN A 273 1.12 -8.63 13.94
N GLY A 274 1.20 -8.44 12.62
CA GLY A 274 2.41 -8.05 11.92
C GLY A 274 3.38 -9.21 11.65
N VAL A 275 2.93 -10.46 11.74
CA VAL A 275 3.75 -11.64 11.45
C VAL A 275 3.68 -11.99 9.97
N VAL A 276 4.85 -12.29 9.38
CA VAL A 276 4.95 -12.62 7.95
C VAL A 276 4.22 -13.93 7.65
N GLN A 277 3.28 -13.86 6.71
CA GLN A 277 2.54 -15.01 6.23
C GLN A 277 3.26 -15.72 5.08
N ALA A 278 3.08 -17.04 5.00
CA ALA A 278 3.46 -17.79 3.83
C ALA A 278 2.68 -17.30 2.59
N ALA A 279 3.20 -17.59 1.40
CA ALA A 279 2.53 -17.23 0.15
C ALA A 279 1.13 -17.88 0.09
N THR A 280 0.09 -17.06 0.21
CA THR A 280 -1.30 -17.49 0.14
C THR A 280 -1.95 -17.03 -1.16
N THR A 281 -3.12 -17.60 -1.48
CA THR A 281 -3.93 -17.16 -2.62
C THR A 281 -4.28 -15.67 -2.49
N ALA A 282 -4.56 -15.20 -1.27
CA ALA A 282 -4.88 -13.80 -1.00
C ALA A 282 -3.76 -12.83 -1.45
N ILE A 283 -2.49 -13.14 -1.22
CA ILE A 283 -1.35 -12.29 -1.61
C ILE A 283 -1.34 -12.01 -3.12
N SER A 284 -1.62 -13.02 -3.93
CA SER A 284 -1.51 -12.92 -5.39
C SER A 284 -2.78 -12.48 -6.10
N HIS A 285 -3.96 -12.70 -5.48
CA HIS A 285 -5.26 -12.45 -6.11
C HIS A 285 -6.03 -11.27 -5.51
N SER A 286 -5.57 -10.68 -4.40
CA SER A 286 -6.25 -9.53 -3.79
C SER A 286 -5.97 -8.23 -4.53
N GLY A 287 -6.86 -7.25 -4.35
CA GLY A 287 -6.71 -5.90 -4.85
C GLY A 287 -7.38 -4.88 -3.95
N TYR A 288 -6.78 -3.70 -3.85
CA TYR A 288 -7.32 -2.54 -3.18
C TYR A 288 -7.62 -1.46 -4.21
N PHE A 289 -8.80 -0.90 -4.18
CA PHE A 289 -9.28 0.17 -5.06
C PHE A 289 -9.31 1.47 -4.27
N LEU A 290 -8.37 2.37 -4.54
CA LEU A 290 -8.06 3.49 -3.66
C LEU A 290 -8.03 4.83 -4.40
N HIS A 291 -8.55 5.87 -3.75
CA HIS A 291 -8.42 7.26 -4.21
C HIS A 291 -7.22 7.91 -3.54
N GLN A 292 -6.27 8.39 -4.32
CA GLN A 292 -5.06 9.01 -3.79
C GLN A 292 -5.34 10.18 -2.82
N SER A 293 -6.36 10.97 -3.10
CA SER A 293 -6.76 12.13 -2.29
C SER A 293 -7.20 11.77 -0.87
N LYS A 294 -7.61 10.53 -0.63
CA LYS A 294 -8.14 10.06 0.65
C LYS A 294 -7.09 9.46 1.59
N TRP A 295 -5.89 9.27 1.12
CA TRP A 295 -4.81 8.66 1.90
C TRP A 295 -3.72 9.66 2.22
N LYS A 296 -3.12 9.52 3.40
CA LYS A 296 -1.97 10.32 3.82
C LYS A 296 -1.00 9.47 4.65
N LEU A 297 0.28 9.68 4.40
CA LEU A 297 1.36 9.11 5.19
C LEU A 297 2.03 10.23 5.99
N SER A 298 1.84 10.22 7.29
CA SER A 298 2.40 11.21 8.19
C SER A 298 3.64 10.69 8.90
N TRP A 299 4.62 11.56 9.09
CA TRP A 299 5.91 11.24 9.68
C TRP A 299 6.09 11.97 11.01
N GLY A 300 6.59 11.24 12.02
CA GLY A 300 6.96 11.84 13.29
C GLY A 300 8.26 12.62 13.17
N VAL A 301 8.23 13.86 13.60
CA VAL A 301 9.43 14.70 13.67
C VAL A 301 10.07 14.52 15.03
N PHE A 302 11.21 13.83 15.09
CA PHE A 302 12.03 13.85 16.30
C PHE A 302 12.57 15.26 16.53
N LYS A 303 12.72 15.67 17.79
CA LYS A 303 13.20 16.99 18.17
C LYS A 303 14.52 17.32 17.44
N GLY A 304 14.44 18.27 16.49
CA GLY A 304 15.58 18.67 15.64
C GLY A 304 15.77 17.89 14.35
N GLY A 305 14.85 16.97 13.99
CA GLY A 305 14.90 16.16 12.78
C GLY A 305 13.88 16.52 11.71
N SER A 306 14.04 15.97 10.52
CA SER A 306 13.20 16.22 9.34
C SER A 306 12.01 15.27 9.18
N GLY A 307 11.72 14.41 10.14
CA GLY A 307 10.65 13.38 10.02
C GLY A 307 11.00 12.18 9.14
N MET A 308 12.03 12.29 8.32
CA MET A 308 12.54 11.18 7.50
C MET A 308 13.38 10.23 8.35
N PRO A 309 13.57 8.95 7.92
CA PRO A 309 14.46 8.01 8.60
C PRO A 309 15.83 8.62 8.84
N GLN A 310 16.25 8.67 10.09
CA GLN A 310 17.56 9.18 10.46
C GLN A 310 18.42 8.05 11.01
N TRP A 311 19.61 7.92 10.44
CA TRP A 311 20.61 6.99 10.91
C TRP A 311 21.54 7.68 11.93
N THR A 312 21.64 7.10 13.09
CA THR A 312 22.56 7.53 14.13
C THR A 312 23.68 6.49 14.27
N THR A 313 24.91 6.90 14.05
CA THR A 313 26.07 6.05 14.29
C THR A 313 26.43 6.07 15.77
N LYS A 314 26.65 4.90 16.35
CA LYS A 314 27.16 4.80 17.70
C LYS A 314 28.68 4.98 17.71
N PRO A 315 29.25 5.54 18.79
CA PRO A 315 30.69 5.48 19.00
C PRO A 315 31.20 4.04 18.95
N TYR A 316 32.41 3.87 18.44
CA TYR A 316 33.04 2.55 18.39
C TYR A 316 33.08 1.89 19.78
N GLU A 317 32.51 0.70 19.90
CA GLU A 317 32.46 -0.07 21.11
C GLU A 317 32.56 -1.57 20.82
N GLY A 318 33.48 -2.26 21.53
CA GLY A 318 33.49 -3.72 21.57
C GLY A 318 33.79 -4.45 20.25
N GLY A 319 34.54 -3.87 19.31
CA GLY A 319 34.99 -4.56 18.10
C GLY A 319 34.02 -4.53 16.94
N LYS A 320 32.98 -3.67 16.97
CA LYS A 320 32.00 -3.47 15.91
C LYS A 320 31.67 -2.01 15.68
N TYR A 321 31.32 -1.68 14.44
CA TYR A 321 30.66 -0.43 14.07
C TYR A 321 29.15 -0.66 14.02
N GLU A 322 28.41 0.19 14.68
CA GLU A 322 26.95 0.12 14.74
C GLU A 322 26.31 1.43 14.29
N ALA A 323 25.27 1.32 13.53
CA ALA A 323 24.35 2.41 13.24
C ALA A 323 22.92 1.91 13.45
N PHE A 324 22.03 2.78 13.91
CA PHE A 324 20.62 2.45 14.06
C PHE A 324 19.77 3.55 13.44
N CYS A 325 18.62 3.15 12.92
CA CYS A 325 17.60 4.01 12.38
C CYS A 325 16.34 3.88 13.23
N GLU A 326 15.77 5.01 13.56
CA GLU A 326 14.48 5.11 14.24
C GLU A 326 13.53 5.92 13.38
N GLN A 327 12.31 5.44 13.26
CA GLN A 327 11.29 6.10 12.46
C GLN A 327 9.92 5.95 13.09
N VAL A 328 9.18 7.06 13.14
CA VAL A 328 7.78 7.10 13.53
C VAL A 328 6.94 7.53 12.35
N TRP A 329 5.93 6.77 12.04
CA TRP A 329 5.06 7.05 10.91
C TRP A 329 3.63 6.57 11.19
N MET A 330 2.68 7.06 10.42
CA MET A 330 1.26 6.74 10.56
C MET A 330 0.56 6.81 9.22
N LEU A 331 -0.22 5.77 8.90
CA LEU A 331 -1.11 5.76 7.76
C LEU A 331 -2.49 6.28 8.16
N GLN A 332 -3.00 7.26 7.44
CA GLN A 332 -4.31 7.87 7.65
C GLN A 332 -5.19 7.64 6.43
N CYS A 333 -6.44 7.26 6.67
CA CYS A 333 -7.49 7.25 5.66
C CYS A 333 -8.55 8.28 6.01
N LEU A 334 -8.71 9.29 5.17
CA LEU A 334 -9.64 10.40 5.42
C LEU A 334 -11.10 10.01 5.21
N SER A 335 -11.36 9.03 4.33
CA SER A 335 -12.71 8.55 4.03
C SER A 335 -12.71 7.09 3.62
N PRO A 336 -12.75 6.15 4.55
CA PRO A 336 -12.82 4.72 4.24
C PRO A 336 -14.04 4.32 3.41
N LYS A 337 -15.12 5.10 3.52
CA LYS A 337 -16.39 4.86 2.82
C LYS A 337 -16.28 4.92 1.29
N GLY A 338 -15.30 5.66 0.77
CA GLY A 338 -15.05 5.79 -0.67
C GLY A 338 -14.06 4.79 -1.24
N GLU A 339 -13.66 3.79 -0.49
CA GLU A 339 -12.61 2.85 -0.86
C GLU A 339 -13.17 1.43 -1.04
N GLY A 340 -12.49 0.62 -1.86
CA GLY A 340 -12.93 -0.74 -2.12
C GLY A 340 -11.84 -1.78 -2.03
N ARG A 341 -12.23 -3.04 -1.92
CA ARG A 341 -11.29 -4.15 -1.97
C ARG A 341 -11.91 -5.42 -2.52
N TYR A 342 -11.04 -6.21 -3.11
CA TYR A 342 -11.31 -7.60 -3.45
C TYR A 342 -10.32 -8.51 -2.71
N THR A 343 -10.83 -9.55 -2.07
CA THR A 343 -10.03 -10.62 -1.48
C THR A 343 -10.71 -11.94 -1.85
N PRO A 344 -10.02 -12.89 -2.49
CA PRO A 344 -10.64 -14.13 -2.91
C PRO A 344 -11.14 -14.92 -1.69
N ALA A 345 -12.29 -15.57 -1.85
CA ALA A 345 -12.71 -16.59 -0.91
C ALA A 345 -11.63 -17.69 -0.82
N SER A 346 -11.41 -18.19 0.37
CA SER A 346 -10.42 -19.23 0.68
C SER A 346 -10.80 -20.58 0.09
#